data_cb943dfe476516013c1c5bdceac5c5ca
#
_entry.id   cb943dfe476516013c1c5bdceac5c5ca
#
_cell.length_a   1.000
_cell.length_b   1.000
_cell.length_c   1.000
_cell.angle_alpha   90.00
_cell.angle_beta   90.00
_cell.angle_gamma   90.00
#
_symmetry.space_group_name_H-M   'P 1'
#
loop_
_entity.id
_entity.type
_entity.pdbx_description
1 polymer ?
#
loop_
_entity_poly.entity_id
_entity_poly.type
_entity_poly.pdbx_seq_one_letter_code
_entity_poly.pdbx_strand_id
1 'polypeptide(L)'
;MEASSGIHGFRLLRLGGSAFHGFVRDQYTTLPDIHNRPLHMWLDLDWHYVAPEAALSQGQVTARVRRMVHEVFHSFESGSIQQVIHQIGTKMLAEIPAISEIHLEANNRTWDTIVEQGDRLGVYTDARPPYGCLGLTLRR
;
A
#
# COMPACT_ATOMS: atom_id res chain seq x y z
N MET A 1 -6.63 -23.58 18.02
CA MET A 1 -5.43 -22.72 18.04
C MET A 1 -5.42 -21.95 16.74
N GLU A 2 -5.22 -20.63 16.77
CA GLU A 2 -5.09 -19.80 15.56
C GLU A 2 -3.61 -19.55 15.31
N ALA A 3 -3.23 -19.47 14.06
CA ALA A 3 -1.87 -19.12 13.64
C ALA A 3 -1.89 -17.91 12.75
N SER A 4 -0.96 -17.00 12.99
CA SER A 4 -0.80 -15.76 12.21
C SER A 4 0.68 -15.49 11.95
N SER A 5 0.93 -14.63 10.99
CA SER A 5 2.26 -14.07 10.69
C SER A 5 2.10 -12.66 10.15
N GLY A 6 3.18 -11.90 10.13
CA GLY A 6 3.15 -10.53 9.63
C GLY A 6 4.49 -10.05 9.09
N ILE A 7 4.45 -8.92 8.41
CA ILE A 7 5.61 -8.13 7.99
C ILE A 7 5.32 -6.70 8.40
N HIS A 8 6.21 -6.09 9.19
CA HIS A 8 6.05 -4.72 9.66
C HIS A 8 7.18 -3.82 9.16
N GLY A 9 6.88 -2.54 9.00
CA GLY A 9 7.82 -1.53 8.55
C GLY A 9 8.27 -1.71 7.10
N PHE A 10 7.42 -2.28 6.24
CA PHE A 10 7.73 -2.45 4.82
C PHE A 10 7.65 -1.09 4.13
N ARG A 11 8.78 -0.64 3.60
CA ARG A 11 8.88 0.68 2.97
C ARG A 11 8.85 0.54 1.46
N LEU A 12 7.89 1.22 0.84
CA LEU A 12 7.64 1.20 -0.58
C LEU A 12 7.79 2.61 -1.14
N LEU A 13 8.55 2.74 -2.22
CA LEU A 13 8.76 4.01 -2.92
C LEU A 13 8.65 3.79 -4.43
N ARG A 14 7.87 4.63 -5.09
CA ARG A 14 7.91 4.81 -6.55
C ARG A 14 7.89 6.29 -6.89
N LEU A 15 8.57 6.68 -7.96
CA LEU A 15 8.76 8.08 -8.32
C LEU A 15 7.62 8.66 -9.14
N GLY A 16 6.73 7.83 -9.67
CA GLY A 16 5.57 8.25 -10.45
C GLY A 16 4.49 7.18 -10.48
N GLY A 17 3.40 7.42 -11.20
CA GLY A 17 2.26 6.52 -11.29
C GLY A 17 1.36 6.54 -10.04
N SER A 18 1.44 7.61 -9.25
CA SER A 18 0.55 7.85 -8.12
C SER A 18 -0.20 9.15 -8.31
N ALA A 19 -1.52 9.07 -8.21
CA ALA A 19 -2.41 10.21 -8.31
C ALA A 19 -3.26 10.33 -7.04
N PHE A 20 -3.89 11.48 -6.88
CA PHE A 20 -4.94 11.72 -5.91
C PHE A 20 -5.89 12.76 -6.50
N HIS A 21 -6.95 12.27 -7.13
CA HIS A 21 -7.97 13.10 -7.79
C HIS A 21 -9.32 12.39 -7.81
N GLY A 22 -10.35 13.10 -8.22
CA GLY A 22 -11.69 12.55 -8.34
C GLY A 22 -12.38 12.24 -7.01
N PHE A 23 -11.87 12.75 -5.89
CA PHE A 23 -12.51 12.63 -4.58
C PHE A 23 -13.67 13.63 -4.46
N VAL A 24 -14.58 13.35 -3.51
CA VAL A 24 -15.74 14.22 -3.25
C VAL A 24 -15.25 15.61 -2.82
N ARG A 25 -15.82 16.64 -3.45
CA ARG A 25 -15.50 18.04 -3.16
C ARG A 25 -16.72 18.80 -2.67
N ASP A 26 -16.51 19.69 -1.72
CA ASP A 26 -17.47 20.66 -1.24
C ASP A 26 -16.82 22.05 -1.10
N GLN A 27 -17.56 23.00 -0.53
CA GLN A 27 -17.08 24.38 -0.36
C GLN A 27 -15.89 24.53 0.62
N TYR A 28 -15.59 23.49 1.40
CA TYR A 28 -14.49 23.45 2.38
C TYR A 28 -13.27 22.66 1.87
N THR A 29 -13.38 22.03 0.72
CA THR A 29 -12.30 21.21 0.17
C THR A 29 -11.19 22.08 -0.40
N THR A 30 -10.01 22.05 0.23
CA THR A 30 -8.83 22.80 -0.19
C THR A 30 -7.78 21.95 -0.90
N LEU A 31 -7.95 20.61 -0.93
CA LEU A 31 -7.01 19.69 -1.55
C LEU A 31 -7.00 19.85 -3.07
N PRO A 32 -5.82 20.04 -3.70
CA PRO A 32 -5.70 20.05 -5.15
C PRO A 32 -5.83 18.65 -5.74
N ASP A 33 -6.25 18.57 -7.00
CA ASP A 33 -6.08 17.34 -7.79
C ASP A 33 -4.60 17.15 -8.13
N ILE A 34 -4.12 15.94 -7.91
CA ILE A 34 -2.74 15.55 -8.20
C ILE A 34 -2.81 14.35 -9.14
N HIS A 35 -2.27 14.50 -10.35
CA HIS A 35 -2.34 13.47 -11.39
C HIS A 35 -1.12 12.57 -11.42
N ASN A 36 0.03 13.05 -10.96
CA ASN A 36 1.25 12.25 -10.87
C ASN A 36 2.18 12.80 -9.80
N ARG A 37 2.63 11.94 -8.89
CA ARG A 37 3.60 12.28 -7.84
C ARG A 37 4.36 11.05 -7.37
N PRO A 38 5.51 11.24 -6.69
CA PRO A 38 6.12 10.17 -5.93
C PRO A 38 5.17 9.64 -4.84
N LEU A 39 5.18 8.32 -4.65
CA LEU A 39 4.48 7.66 -3.55
C LEU A 39 5.50 6.97 -2.66
N HIS A 40 5.63 7.45 -1.44
CA HIS A 40 6.36 6.79 -0.37
C HIS A 40 5.35 6.31 0.67
N MET A 41 5.29 5.00 0.88
CA MET A 41 4.33 4.36 1.76
C MET A 41 5.03 3.39 2.71
N TRP A 42 4.67 3.46 3.99
CA TRP A 42 5.01 2.41 4.95
C TRP A 42 3.82 1.49 5.07
N LEU A 43 4.09 0.20 5.09
CA LEU A 43 3.05 -0.83 5.09
C LEU A 43 3.36 -1.88 6.13
N ASP A 44 2.38 -2.12 7.00
CA ASP A 44 2.33 -3.26 7.90
C ASP A 44 1.27 -4.23 7.39
N LEU A 45 1.59 -5.51 7.44
CA LEU A 45 0.71 -6.59 7.01
C LEU A 45 0.71 -7.69 8.07
N ASP A 46 -0.48 -8.11 8.45
CA ASP A 46 -0.71 -9.27 9.30
C ASP A 46 -1.70 -10.19 8.60
N TRP A 47 -1.50 -11.50 8.69
CA TRP A 47 -2.43 -12.47 8.12
C TRP A 47 -2.65 -13.66 9.03
N HIS A 48 -3.84 -14.21 8.95
CA HIS A 48 -4.23 -15.46 9.60
C HIS A 48 -4.20 -16.61 8.60
N TYR A 49 -3.77 -17.75 9.06
CA TYR A 49 -3.77 -18.97 8.26
C TYR A 49 -5.13 -19.68 8.34
N VAL A 50 -5.49 -20.39 7.27
CA VAL A 50 -6.72 -21.21 7.21
C VAL A 50 -6.70 -22.35 8.22
N ALA A 51 -5.50 -22.85 8.58
CA ALA A 51 -5.27 -23.87 9.60
C ALA A 51 -3.87 -23.69 10.20
N PRO A 52 -3.65 -24.06 11.47
CA PRO A 52 -2.36 -23.89 12.14
C PRO A 52 -1.19 -24.57 11.41
N GLU A 53 -1.45 -25.71 10.77
CA GLU A 53 -0.45 -26.48 10.03
C GLU A 53 0.10 -25.71 8.82
N ALA A 54 -0.70 -24.82 8.24
CA ALA A 54 -0.26 -23.96 7.13
C ALA A 54 0.86 -22.99 7.55
N ALA A 55 0.96 -22.67 8.84
CA ALA A 55 2.04 -21.84 9.39
C ALA A 55 3.41 -22.54 9.37
N LEU A 56 3.48 -23.87 9.21
CA LEU A 56 4.75 -24.60 9.08
C LEU A 56 5.52 -24.19 7.81
N SER A 57 4.83 -23.66 6.81
CA SER A 57 5.43 -23.09 5.58
C SER A 57 5.61 -21.58 5.62
N GLN A 58 5.56 -20.95 6.81
CA GLN A 58 5.56 -19.49 6.95
C GLN A 58 6.69 -18.77 6.21
N GLY A 59 7.89 -19.35 6.15
CA GLY A 59 9.01 -18.73 5.43
C GLY A 59 8.75 -18.60 3.93
N GLN A 60 8.12 -19.60 3.30
CA GLN A 60 7.74 -19.55 1.89
C GLN A 60 6.58 -18.58 1.65
N VAL A 61 5.58 -18.58 2.55
CA VAL A 61 4.44 -17.66 2.50
C VAL A 61 4.96 -16.21 2.62
N THR A 62 5.80 -15.92 3.60
CA THR A 62 6.38 -14.58 3.82
C THR A 62 7.18 -14.11 2.61
N ALA A 63 8.01 -14.97 2.02
CA ALA A 63 8.77 -14.64 0.82
C ALA A 63 7.86 -14.34 -0.38
N ARG A 64 6.78 -15.11 -0.53
CA ARG A 64 5.76 -14.89 -1.57
C ARG A 64 5.02 -13.58 -1.36
N VAL A 65 4.59 -13.29 -0.12
CA VAL A 65 3.92 -12.04 0.25
C VAL A 65 4.80 -10.84 -0.10
N ARG A 66 6.08 -10.84 0.30
CA ARG A 66 7.03 -9.76 -0.04
C ARG A 66 7.10 -9.48 -1.52
N ARG A 67 7.22 -10.52 -2.33
CA ARG A 67 7.28 -10.41 -3.79
C ARG A 67 5.99 -9.84 -4.35
N MET A 68 4.83 -10.36 -3.92
CA MET A 68 3.52 -9.90 -4.39
C MET A 68 3.24 -8.45 -4.05
N VAL A 69 3.58 -8.01 -2.83
CA VAL A 69 3.47 -6.61 -2.44
C VAL A 69 4.26 -5.71 -3.39
N HIS A 70 5.51 -6.08 -3.67
CA HIS A 70 6.37 -5.32 -4.57
C HIS A 70 5.84 -5.30 -6.02
N GLU A 71 5.42 -6.46 -6.53
CA GLU A 71 4.83 -6.58 -7.86
C GLU A 71 3.58 -5.71 -8.01
N VAL A 72 2.63 -5.84 -7.08
CA VAL A 72 1.38 -5.06 -7.13
C VAL A 72 1.67 -3.57 -7.02
N PHE A 73 2.52 -3.15 -6.08
CA PHE A 73 2.84 -1.75 -5.86
C PHE A 73 3.39 -1.06 -7.13
N HIS A 74 4.10 -1.79 -7.98
CA HIS A 74 4.69 -1.26 -9.21
C HIS A 74 3.90 -1.57 -10.50
N SER A 75 2.82 -2.35 -10.43
CA SER A 75 2.14 -2.87 -11.63
C SER A 75 1.10 -1.94 -12.23
N PHE A 76 0.65 -0.92 -11.51
CA PHE A 76 -0.44 -0.05 -11.98
C PHE A 76 -0.31 1.40 -11.47
N GLU A 77 -0.95 2.31 -12.18
CA GLU A 77 -1.12 3.69 -11.73
C GLU A 77 -2.26 3.75 -10.71
N SER A 78 -1.98 4.23 -9.51
CA SER A 78 -2.97 4.28 -8.44
C SER A 78 -3.58 5.66 -8.26
N GLY A 79 -4.90 5.71 -8.09
CA GLY A 79 -5.63 6.92 -7.73
C GLY A 79 -5.59 7.26 -6.23
N SER A 80 -5.21 6.29 -5.39
CA SER A 80 -5.11 6.46 -3.93
C SER A 80 -4.36 5.30 -3.29
N ILE A 81 -3.91 5.49 -2.03
CA ILE A 81 -3.29 4.40 -1.27
C ILE A 81 -4.30 3.34 -0.84
N GLN A 82 -5.58 3.71 -0.70
CA GLN A 82 -6.69 2.78 -0.48
C GLN A 82 -6.75 1.73 -1.60
N GLN A 83 -6.66 2.18 -2.84
CA GLN A 83 -6.64 1.30 -4.00
C GLN A 83 -5.43 0.38 -3.96
N VAL A 84 -4.25 0.89 -3.58
CA VAL A 84 -3.02 0.09 -3.50
C VAL A 84 -3.16 -1.06 -2.52
N ILE A 85 -3.56 -0.78 -1.27
CA ILE A 85 -3.69 -1.83 -0.25
C ILE A 85 -4.82 -2.81 -0.55
N HIS A 86 -5.92 -2.34 -1.16
CA HIS A 86 -7.01 -3.21 -1.60
C HIS A 86 -6.53 -4.21 -2.67
N GLN A 87 -5.79 -3.75 -3.67
CA GLN A 87 -5.22 -4.60 -4.71
C GLN A 87 -4.22 -5.63 -4.15
N ILE A 88 -3.36 -5.20 -3.22
CA ILE A 88 -2.41 -6.09 -2.54
C ILE A 88 -3.17 -7.19 -1.79
N GLY A 89 -4.12 -6.81 -0.94
CA GLY A 89 -4.87 -7.77 -0.11
C GLY A 89 -5.71 -8.73 -0.94
N THR A 90 -6.39 -8.23 -1.98
CA THR A 90 -7.19 -9.05 -2.89
C THR A 90 -6.33 -10.08 -3.61
N LYS A 91 -5.18 -9.68 -4.15
CA LYS A 91 -4.25 -10.59 -4.81
C LYS A 91 -3.70 -11.63 -3.86
N MET A 92 -3.34 -11.24 -2.63
CA MET A 92 -2.86 -12.18 -1.61
C MET A 92 -3.89 -13.25 -1.29
N LEU A 93 -5.15 -12.88 -1.04
CA LEU A 93 -6.21 -13.85 -0.78
C LEU A 93 -6.47 -14.75 -1.99
N ALA A 94 -6.44 -14.21 -3.20
CA ALA A 94 -6.68 -14.99 -4.41
C ALA A 94 -5.57 -16.04 -4.67
N GLU A 95 -4.31 -15.67 -4.46
CA GLU A 95 -3.18 -16.48 -4.90
C GLU A 95 -2.50 -17.29 -3.79
N ILE A 96 -2.77 -17.00 -2.49
CA ILE A 96 -2.18 -17.72 -1.36
C ILE A 96 -3.30 -18.45 -0.59
N PRO A 97 -3.64 -19.69 -0.98
CA PRO A 97 -4.73 -20.43 -0.34
C PRO A 97 -4.55 -20.69 1.17
N ALA A 98 -3.31 -20.61 1.66
CA ALA A 98 -2.98 -20.78 3.06
C ALA A 98 -3.46 -19.62 3.95
N ILE A 99 -3.84 -18.45 3.36
CA ILE A 99 -4.29 -17.27 4.09
C ILE A 99 -5.81 -17.18 4.07
N SER A 100 -6.43 -17.01 5.24
CA SER A 100 -7.88 -16.82 5.41
C SER A 100 -8.28 -15.36 5.57
N GLU A 101 -7.45 -14.56 6.22
CA GLU A 101 -7.66 -13.15 6.49
C GLU A 101 -6.34 -12.40 6.37
N ILE A 102 -6.41 -11.16 5.90
CA ILE A 102 -5.27 -10.25 5.90
C ILE A 102 -5.71 -8.88 6.40
N HIS A 103 -4.90 -8.32 7.29
CA HIS A 103 -4.97 -6.94 7.74
C HIS A 103 -3.79 -6.15 7.18
N LEU A 104 -4.07 -4.99 6.59
CA LEU A 104 -3.05 -4.09 6.06
C LEU A 104 -3.23 -2.72 6.72
N GLU A 105 -2.13 -2.14 7.18
CA GLU A 105 -2.07 -0.76 7.65
C GLU A 105 -1.05 0.01 6.81
N ALA A 106 -1.52 1.05 6.12
CA ALA A 106 -0.69 1.86 5.26
C ALA A 106 -0.56 3.28 5.80
N ASN A 107 0.67 3.80 5.78
CA ASN A 107 0.99 5.14 6.16
C ASN A 107 1.63 5.87 4.98
N ASN A 108 0.89 6.84 4.41
CA ASN A 108 1.36 7.62 3.28
C ASN A 108 2.28 8.75 3.76
N ARG A 109 3.50 8.77 3.24
CA ARG A 109 4.51 9.82 3.48
C ARG A 109 4.53 10.74 2.28
N THR A 110 3.80 11.86 2.36
CA THR A 110 3.70 12.82 1.25
C THR A 110 4.92 13.72 1.16
N TRP A 111 5.31 14.00 -0.08
CA TRP A 111 6.35 14.96 -0.44
C TRP A 111 5.72 16.14 -1.16
N ASP A 112 6.09 17.35 -0.77
CA ASP A 112 5.66 18.55 -1.44
C ASP A 112 6.59 18.85 -2.62
N THR A 113 6.02 19.21 -3.76
CA THR A 113 6.78 19.62 -4.93
C THR A 113 7.33 21.04 -4.73
N ILE A 114 8.65 21.20 -4.88
CA ILE A 114 9.33 22.51 -4.82
C ILE A 114 9.50 23.08 -6.22
N VAL A 115 9.90 22.23 -7.18
CA VAL A 115 10.10 22.62 -8.58
C VAL A 115 9.56 21.50 -9.47
N GLU A 116 8.71 21.90 -10.42
CA GLU A 116 8.26 21.01 -11.50
C GLU A 116 9.06 21.29 -12.78
N GLN A 117 9.44 20.26 -13.49
CA GLN A 117 10.12 20.35 -14.78
C GLN A 117 9.35 19.59 -15.88
N GLY A 118 8.14 20.05 -16.17
CA GLY A 118 7.27 19.44 -17.16
C GLY A 118 6.95 17.99 -16.83
N ASP A 119 7.32 17.05 -17.69
CA ASP A 119 7.14 15.59 -17.52
C ASP A 119 8.30 14.90 -16.77
N ARG A 120 9.29 15.65 -16.34
CA ARG A 120 10.47 15.14 -15.64
C ARG A 120 10.25 15.18 -14.13
N LEU A 121 11.05 14.37 -13.42
CA LEU A 121 11.14 14.42 -11.97
C LEU A 121 11.50 15.81 -11.49
N GLY A 122 10.67 16.38 -10.63
CA GLY A 122 10.91 17.66 -9.99
C GLY A 122 11.81 17.55 -8.76
N VAL A 123 11.94 18.65 -8.05
CA VAL A 123 12.54 18.71 -6.72
C VAL A 123 11.42 18.63 -5.69
N TYR A 124 11.57 17.76 -4.70
CA TYR A 124 10.59 17.54 -3.65
C TYR A 124 11.19 17.78 -2.27
N THR A 125 10.35 18.09 -1.29
CA THR A 125 10.76 18.10 0.13
C THR A 125 10.95 16.67 0.63
N ASP A 126 11.55 16.55 1.81
CA ASP A 126 11.37 15.35 2.63
C ASP A 126 9.91 15.20 3.04
N ALA A 127 9.50 13.95 3.33
CA ALA A 127 8.16 13.67 3.80
C ALA A 127 7.88 14.39 5.13
N ARG A 128 6.75 15.11 5.21
CA ARG A 128 6.35 15.91 6.38
C ARG A 128 4.97 15.51 6.87
N PRO A 129 4.72 15.57 8.20
CA PRO A 129 3.37 15.42 8.72
C PRO A 129 2.44 16.59 8.27
N PRO A 130 1.11 16.38 8.23
CA PRO A 130 0.44 15.15 8.67
C PRO A 130 0.58 14.01 7.67
N TYR A 131 0.67 12.76 8.19
CA TYR A 131 0.69 11.56 7.37
C TYR A 131 -0.70 10.93 7.35
N GLY A 132 -1.18 10.53 6.17
CA GLY A 132 -2.38 9.73 6.05
C GLY A 132 -2.11 8.30 6.50
N CYS A 133 -2.89 7.80 7.45
CA CYS A 133 -2.86 6.41 7.89
C CYS A 133 -4.23 5.78 7.67
N LEU A 134 -4.25 4.57 7.15
CA LEU A 134 -5.49 3.82 6.94
C LEU A 134 -5.26 2.32 7.05
N GLY A 135 -6.28 1.64 7.57
CA GLY A 135 -6.31 0.18 7.71
C GLY A 135 -7.38 -0.45 6.83
N LEU A 136 -7.13 -1.68 6.42
CA LEU A 136 -8.05 -2.52 5.66
C LEU A 136 -7.91 -3.96 6.12
N THR A 137 -9.05 -4.62 6.39
CA THR A 137 -9.08 -6.07 6.62
C THR A 137 -9.90 -6.73 5.52
N LEU A 138 -9.34 -7.75 4.90
CA LEU A 138 -10.00 -8.58 3.89
C LEU A 138 -10.05 -10.03 4.37
N ARG A 139 -11.15 -10.71 4.06
CA ARG A 139 -11.39 -12.11 4.40
C ARG A 139 -11.79 -12.89 3.17
N ARG A 140 -11.48 -14.17 3.24
CA ARG A 140 -11.92 -15.14 2.22
C ARG A 140 -13.37 -15.54 2.50
#